data_50e924dbd1fffee331bbecb709032b69
#
_entry.id   50e924dbd1fffee331bbecb709032b69
#
_cell.length_a   1.000
_cell.length_b   1.000
_cell.length_c   1.000
_cell.angle_alpha   90.00
_cell.angle_beta   90.00
_cell.angle_gamma   90.00
#
_symmetry.space_group_name_H-M   'P 1'
#
loop_
_entity.id
_entity.type
_entity.pdbx_description
1 polymer ?
#
loop_
_entity_poly.entity_id
_entity_poly.type
_entity_poly.pdbx_seq_one_letter_code
_entity_poly.pdbx_strand_id
1 'polypeptide(L)'
;MELERALADESLGLDALAEALDRATPSERRSAVLALGRDTQRRLYRLAERARALALEDFVPAERAPREAVRHLGRNTLPLPGSLRFFEKRFSRPDSGAPRLFGYNETPVVRLVGPGYFVAVPTAGQPAWEPRGAVVVDYFRVPDAAVPAGWPRVVPNSRGLQVLVYHHTRDFMRRLSRHVTIGAAYKNERALDHYFVLVRED
;
A
#
# COMPACT_ATOMS: atom_id res chain seq x y z
N MET A 1 1.35 12.68 20.28
CA MET A 1 1.61 14.16 20.25
C MET A 1 2.87 14.52 19.47
N GLU A 2 4.05 13.94 19.77
CA GLU A 2 5.30 14.28 19.05
C GLU A 2 5.28 13.82 17.58
N LEU A 3 4.90 12.57 17.32
CA LEU A 3 4.82 12.02 15.97
C LEU A 3 3.75 12.71 15.10
N GLU A 4 2.61 13.06 15.67
CA GLU A 4 1.55 13.78 14.96
C GLU A 4 2.01 15.18 14.53
N ARG A 5 2.78 15.87 15.39
CA ARG A 5 3.41 17.14 15.05
C ARG A 5 4.43 16.99 13.93
N ALA A 6 5.30 15.96 14.01
CA ALA A 6 6.27 15.67 12.96
C ALA A 6 5.58 15.38 11.61
N LEU A 7 4.49 14.64 11.61
CA LEU A 7 3.71 14.37 10.40
C LEU A 7 2.99 15.59 9.83
N ALA A 8 2.65 16.58 10.67
CA ALA A 8 2.01 17.83 10.28
C ALA A 8 3.04 18.91 9.87
N ASP A 9 4.28 18.80 10.32
CA ASP A 9 5.31 19.79 10.04
C ASP A 9 5.74 19.75 8.57
N GLU A 10 5.43 20.81 7.84
CA GLU A 10 5.76 20.94 6.41
C GLU A 10 7.24 21.23 6.16
N SER A 11 7.96 21.70 7.17
CA SER A 11 9.40 21.99 7.10
C SER A 11 10.26 20.76 7.37
N LEU A 12 9.69 19.70 7.95
CA LEU A 12 10.42 18.50 8.31
C LEU A 12 10.83 17.71 7.05
N GLY A 13 12.14 17.47 6.92
CA GLY A 13 12.68 16.65 5.85
C GLY A 13 12.31 15.16 5.99
N LEU A 14 12.40 14.44 4.88
CA LEU A 14 12.00 13.04 4.82
C LEU A 14 12.76 12.14 5.79
N ASP A 15 14.07 12.32 5.93
CA ASP A 15 14.92 11.48 6.79
C ASP A 15 14.53 11.64 8.27
N ALA A 16 14.30 12.87 8.72
CA ALA A 16 13.84 13.14 10.07
C ALA A 16 12.44 12.57 10.33
N LEU A 17 11.55 12.64 9.32
CA LEU A 17 10.23 12.03 9.39
C LEU A 17 10.32 10.50 9.47
N ALA A 18 11.15 9.88 8.63
CA ALA A 18 11.37 8.44 8.63
C ALA A 18 11.89 7.95 9.98
N GLU A 19 12.86 8.69 10.56
CA GLU A 19 13.42 8.41 11.87
C GLU A 19 12.38 8.54 12.99
N ALA A 20 11.54 9.57 12.97
CA ALA A 20 10.45 9.74 13.92
C ALA A 20 9.42 8.59 13.84
N LEU A 21 9.07 8.17 12.62
CA LEU A 21 8.19 7.03 12.37
C LEU A 21 8.79 5.71 12.86
N ASP A 22 10.08 5.51 12.65
CA ASP A 22 10.75 4.25 13.02
C ASP A 22 11.04 4.15 14.53
N ARG A 23 11.23 5.28 15.22
CA ARG A 23 11.36 5.35 16.70
C ARG A 23 10.05 5.18 17.45
N ALA A 24 8.93 5.53 16.83
CA ALA A 24 7.63 5.40 17.46
C ALA A 24 7.26 3.94 17.74
N THR A 25 6.57 3.69 18.84
CA THR A 25 6.01 2.36 19.12
C THR A 25 5.02 1.95 18.02
N PRO A 26 4.77 0.66 17.80
CA PRO A 26 3.80 0.18 16.82
C PRO A 26 2.41 0.84 16.97
N SER A 27 1.95 1.01 18.22
CA SER A 27 0.65 1.62 18.53
C SER A 27 0.60 3.11 18.16
N GLU A 28 1.62 3.88 18.56
CA GLU A 28 1.73 5.31 18.23
C GLU A 28 1.83 5.52 16.72
N ARG A 29 2.69 4.77 16.06
CA ARG A 29 2.86 4.80 14.60
C ARG A 29 1.54 4.53 13.89
N ARG A 30 0.85 3.44 14.26
CA ARG A 30 -0.45 3.09 13.70
C ARG A 30 -1.46 4.22 13.90
N SER A 31 -1.60 4.72 15.11
CA SER A 31 -2.56 5.78 15.44
C SER A 31 -2.30 7.05 14.61
N ALA A 32 -1.05 7.53 14.60
CA ALA A 32 -0.67 8.74 13.90
C ALA A 32 -0.81 8.61 12.37
N VAL A 33 -0.37 7.48 11.79
CA VAL A 33 -0.45 7.24 10.34
C VAL A 33 -1.89 7.10 9.88
N LEU A 34 -2.72 6.38 10.62
CA LEU A 34 -4.14 6.21 10.28
C LEU A 34 -4.99 7.46 10.57
N ALA A 35 -4.45 8.50 11.23
CA ALA A 35 -5.09 9.79 11.40
C ALA A 35 -4.88 10.74 10.20
N LEU A 36 -3.94 10.45 9.30
CA LEU A 36 -3.53 11.36 8.21
C LEU A 36 -4.67 11.70 7.25
N GLY A 37 -4.93 12.99 7.09
CA GLY A 37 -5.88 13.54 6.12
C GLY A 37 -5.35 13.55 4.69
N ARG A 38 -6.21 13.93 3.73
CA ARG A 38 -5.90 13.94 2.30
C ARG A 38 -4.70 14.82 1.95
N ASP A 39 -4.69 16.07 2.43
CA ASP A 39 -3.65 17.03 2.03
C ASP A 39 -2.28 16.61 2.58
N THR A 40 -2.24 16.10 3.80
CA THR A 40 -1.02 15.53 4.37
C THR A 40 -0.55 14.31 3.57
N GLN A 41 -1.44 13.40 3.21
CA GLN A 41 -1.07 12.23 2.39
C GLN A 41 -0.54 12.66 1.01
N ARG A 42 -1.18 13.63 0.36
CA ARG A 42 -0.70 14.19 -0.92
C ARG A 42 0.70 14.80 -0.79
N ARG A 43 0.92 15.60 0.27
CA ARG A 43 2.23 16.19 0.57
C ARG A 43 3.29 15.10 0.81
N LEU A 44 3.01 14.14 1.66
CA LEU A 44 3.91 13.04 1.98
C LEU A 44 4.25 12.18 0.76
N TYR A 45 3.29 11.96 -0.14
CA TYR A 45 3.56 11.23 -1.38
C TYR A 45 4.57 11.97 -2.28
N ARG A 46 4.46 13.31 -2.37
CA ARG A 46 5.44 14.13 -3.11
C ARG A 46 6.80 14.14 -2.41
N LEU A 47 6.82 14.31 -1.09
CA LEU A 47 8.05 14.29 -0.31
C LEU A 47 8.80 12.96 -0.48
N ALA A 48 8.08 11.85 -0.48
CA ALA A 48 8.62 10.50 -0.63
C ALA A 48 9.20 10.19 -2.03
N GLU A 49 9.12 11.11 -2.99
CA GLU A 49 9.80 10.99 -4.28
C GLU A 49 11.32 10.93 -4.13
N ARG A 50 11.84 11.59 -3.09
CA ARG A 50 13.26 11.64 -2.75
C ARG A 50 13.69 10.55 -1.77
N ALA A 51 12.78 9.66 -1.38
CA ALA A 51 13.06 8.57 -0.45
C ALA A 51 14.01 7.54 -1.06
N ARG A 52 14.65 6.76 -0.18
CA ARG A 52 15.24 5.48 -0.60
C ARG A 52 14.18 4.67 -1.35
N ALA A 53 14.57 4.07 -2.46
CA ALA A 53 13.67 3.24 -3.25
C ALA A 53 13.00 2.18 -2.37
N LEU A 54 11.68 2.07 -2.51
CA LEU A 54 10.88 1.03 -1.87
C LEU A 54 11.18 -0.31 -2.53
N ALA A 55 11.37 -1.35 -1.73
CA ALA A 55 11.59 -2.71 -2.19
C ALA A 55 10.43 -3.62 -1.78
N LEU A 56 10.36 -4.83 -2.34
CA LEU A 56 9.32 -5.80 -1.99
C LEU A 56 9.45 -6.27 -0.54
N GLU A 57 10.68 -6.28 0.00
CA GLU A 57 11.01 -6.64 1.39
C GLU A 57 10.47 -5.61 2.40
N ASP A 58 10.20 -4.38 1.97
CA ASP A 58 9.52 -3.39 2.81
C ASP A 58 8.04 -3.79 3.07
N PHE A 59 7.43 -4.60 2.19
CA PHE A 59 6.08 -5.15 2.38
C PHE A 59 6.10 -6.52 3.05
N VAL A 60 6.99 -7.41 2.61
CA VAL A 60 7.13 -8.76 3.17
C VAL A 60 8.60 -8.96 3.50
N PRO A 61 9.01 -8.77 4.77
CA PRO A 61 10.38 -8.93 5.22
C PRO A 61 11.02 -10.25 4.78
N ALA A 62 12.32 -10.24 4.53
CA ALA A 62 13.03 -11.37 3.93
C ALA A 62 12.94 -12.65 4.78
N GLU A 63 12.85 -12.50 6.10
CA GLU A 63 12.72 -13.59 7.07
C GLU A 63 11.35 -14.27 7.09
N ARG A 64 10.32 -13.65 6.49
CA ARG A 64 9.00 -14.28 6.39
C ARG A 64 9.03 -15.44 5.40
N ALA A 65 8.40 -16.53 5.74
CA ALA A 65 8.31 -17.70 4.85
C ALA A 65 7.47 -17.40 3.59
N PRO A 66 7.70 -18.10 2.46
CA PRO A 66 6.77 -18.08 1.34
C PRO A 66 5.35 -18.43 1.79
N ARG A 67 4.35 -17.77 1.22
CA ARG A 67 2.92 -17.88 1.58
C ARG A 67 2.61 -17.50 3.04
N GLU A 68 3.51 -16.85 3.74
CA GLU A 68 3.18 -16.18 4.99
C GLU A 68 2.57 -14.81 4.68
N ALA A 69 1.41 -14.52 5.29
CA ALA A 69 0.70 -13.27 5.08
C ALA A 69 1.23 -12.17 5.99
N VAL A 70 1.58 -11.02 5.42
CA VAL A 70 1.93 -9.80 6.17
C VAL A 70 0.81 -8.79 6.01
N ARG A 71 0.33 -8.26 7.14
CA ARG A 71 -0.78 -7.31 7.20
C ARG A 71 -0.25 -5.88 7.19
N HIS A 72 -0.93 -5.05 6.41
CA HIS A 72 -0.73 -3.61 6.39
C HIS A 72 -2.06 -2.92 6.61
N LEU A 73 -2.19 -2.20 7.71
CA LEU A 73 -3.37 -1.38 7.96
C LEU A 73 -3.28 -0.11 7.12
N GLY A 74 -4.39 0.27 6.51
CA GLY A 74 -4.43 1.39 5.59
C GLY A 74 -5.55 2.39 5.84
N ARG A 75 -5.30 3.64 5.45
CA ARG A 75 -6.32 4.67 5.32
C ARG A 75 -6.20 5.35 3.96
N ASN A 76 -7.31 5.38 3.23
CA ASN A 76 -7.39 6.04 1.93
C ASN A 76 -8.02 7.46 2.02
N THR A 77 -7.88 8.22 0.93
CA THR A 77 -8.43 9.57 0.79
C THR A 77 -9.70 9.62 -0.05
N LEU A 78 -10.31 8.47 -0.33
CA LEU A 78 -11.58 8.41 -1.07
C LEU A 78 -12.67 9.22 -0.36
N PRO A 79 -13.61 9.83 -1.09
CA PRO A 79 -14.73 10.58 -0.53
C PRO A 79 -15.80 9.62 0.03
N LEU A 80 -15.39 8.79 1.00
CA LEU A 80 -16.22 7.78 1.66
C LEU A 80 -16.47 8.18 3.12
N PRO A 81 -17.54 7.67 3.75
CA PRO A 81 -17.73 7.76 5.21
C PRO A 81 -16.49 7.28 5.97
N GLY A 82 -16.23 7.85 7.15
CA GLY A 82 -15.00 7.67 7.90
C GLY A 82 -14.56 6.21 8.08
N SER A 83 -15.46 5.33 8.47
CA SER A 83 -15.18 3.90 8.66
C SER A 83 -14.77 3.15 7.38
N LEU A 84 -15.30 3.55 6.22
CA LEU A 84 -14.98 2.93 4.93
C LEU A 84 -13.64 3.41 4.33
N ARG A 85 -12.98 4.38 4.97
CA ARG A 85 -11.64 4.80 4.58
C ARG A 85 -10.56 3.89 5.12
N PHE A 86 -10.86 3.06 6.10
CA PHE A 86 -9.93 2.09 6.67
C PHE A 86 -10.04 0.76 5.94
N PHE A 87 -8.87 0.15 5.69
CA PHE A 87 -8.76 -1.14 5.00
C PHE A 87 -7.46 -1.83 5.40
N GLU A 88 -7.33 -3.09 5.02
CA GLU A 88 -6.05 -3.79 5.10
C GLU A 88 -5.60 -4.16 3.68
N LYS A 89 -4.31 -4.07 3.41
CA LYS A 89 -3.68 -4.80 2.32
C LYS A 89 -2.89 -5.95 2.93
N ARG A 90 -3.12 -7.15 2.43
CA ARG A 90 -2.33 -8.31 2.82
C ARG A 90 -1.41 -8.68 1.68
N PHE A 91 -0.13 -8.91 2.01
CA PHE A 91 0.89 -9.25 1.05
C PHE A 91 1.52 -10.60 1.42
N SER A 92 2.01 -11.32 0.43
CA SER A 92 2.72 -12.57 0.61
C SER A 92 3.66 -12.84 -0.56
N ARG A 93 4.80 -13.48 -0.31
CA ARG A 93 5.68 -13.98 -1.37
C ARG A 93 5.15 -15.28 -1.95
N PRO A 94 5.20 -15.48 -3.28
CA PRO A 94 4.98 -16.78 -3.89
C PRO A 94 6.12 -17.76 -3.59
N ASP A 95 5.88 -19.05 -3.73
CA ASP A 95 6.91 -20.10 -3.58
C ASP A 95 8.00 -20.04 -4.65
N SER A 96 7.71 -19.44 -5.80
CA SER A 96 8.59 -19.43 -6.97
C SER A 96 9.87 -18.60 -6.84
N GLY A 97 10.03 -17.80 -5.76
CA GLY A 97 11.14 -16.86 -5.63
C GLY A 97 11.14 -15.70 -6.65
N ALA A 98 10.13 -15.61 -7.50
CA ALA A 98 10.01 -14.51 -8.46
C ALA A 98 9.92 -13.15 -7.75
N PRO A 99 10.50 -12.06 -8.31
CA PRO A 99 10.50 -10.73 -7.69
C PRO A 99 9.12 -10.06 -7.77
N ARG A 100 8.15 -10.65 -7.09
CA ARG A 100 6.77 -10.20 -7.00
C ARG A 100 6.13 -10.61 -5.69
N LEU A 101 5.08 -9.90 -5.30
CA LEU A 101 4.21 -10.27 -4.19
C LEU A 101 2.79 -10.47 -4.69
N PHE A 102 2.07 -11.39 -4.06
CA PHE A 102 0.63 -11.51 -4.18
C PHE A 102 -0.05 -10.76 -3.05
N GLY A 103 -1.23 -10.24 -3.29
CA GLY A 103 -1.98 -9.62 -2.22
C GLY A 103 -3.44 -9.35 -2.58
N TYR A 104 -4.18 -8.93 -1.57
CA TYR A 104 -5.57 -8.52 -1.73
C TYR A 104 -5.94 -7.43 -0.70
N ASN A 105 -7.08 -6.78 -0.92
CA ASN A 105 -7.62 -5.79 0.00
C ASN A 105 -8.70 -6.43 0.88
N GLU A 106 -8.49 -6.40 2.20
CA GLU A 106 -9.52 -6.70 3.19
C GLU A 106 -10.20 -5.38 3.57
N THR A 107 -11.49 -5.27 3.30
CA THR A 107 -12.30 -4.08 3.57
C THR A 107 -13.58 -4.48 4.30
N PRO A 108 -14.24 -3.57 5.02
CA PRO A 108 -15.53 -3.86 5.65
C PRO A 108 -16.60 -4.37 4.68
N VAL A 109 -16.45 -4.06 3.39
CA VAL A 109 -17.39 -4.44 2.32
C VAL A 109 -16.82 -5.52 1.38
N VAL A 110 -15.75 -6.23 1.77
CA VAL A 110 -15.08 -7.23 0.93
C VAL A 110 -16.02 -8.32 0.42
N ARG A 111 -16.98 -8.75 1.24
CA ARG A 111 -17.97 -9.77 0.86
C ARG A 111 -18.92 -9.32 -0.25
N LEU A 112 -19.15 -8.01 -0.36
CA LEU A 112 -20.03 -7.42 -1.36
C LEU A 112 -19.26 -7.02 -2.61
N VAL A 113 -18.13 -6.33 -2.43
CA VAL A 113 -17.33 -5.78 -3.53
C VAL A 113 -16.39 -6.82 -4.13
N GLY A 114 -15.81 -7.66 -3.29
CA GLY A 114 -14.78 -8.62 -3.63
C GLY A 114 -13.39 -8.23 -3.11
N PRO A 115 -12.44 -9.16 -3.09
CA PRO A 115 -11.16 -8.99 -2.40
C PRO A 115 -10.18 -8.05 -3.12
N GLY A 116 -10.41 -7.70 -4.39
CA GLY A 116 -9.48 -6.85 -5.13
C GLY A 116 -8.06 -7.42 -5.10
N TYR A 117 -7.86 -8.60 -5.65
CA TYR A 117 -6.55 -9.23 -5.77
C TYR A 117 -5.60 -8.43 -6.66
N PHE A 118 -4.31 -8.49 -6.36
CA PHE A 118 -3.27 -7.82 -7.12
C PHE A 118 -1.94 -8.59 -7.12
N VAL A 119 -1.08 -8.20 -8.04
CA VAL A 119 0.34 -8.57 -8.04
C VAL A 119 1.16 -7.31 -7.86
N ALA A 120 2.03 -7.26 -6.84
CA ALA A 120 2.96 -6.15 -6.66
C ALA A 120 4.33 -6.51 -7.26
N VAL A 121 4.88 -5.59 -8.04
CA VAL A 121 6.18 -5.77 -8.71
C VAL A 121 7.00 -4.48 -8.65
N PRO A 122 8.34 -4.55 -8.70
CA PRO A 122 9.18 -3.37 -8.91
C PRO A 122 8.84 -2.67 -10.22
N THR A 123 8.97 -1.35 -10.25
CA THR A 123 8.77 -0.54 -11.47
C THR A 123 10.06 -0.39 -12.29
N ALA A 124 11.19 -0.81 -11.75
CA ALA A 124 12.49 -0.77 -12.42
C ALA A 124 12.45 -1.40 -13.82
N GLY A 125 12.98 -0.71 -14.81
CA GLY A 125 12.91 -1.10 -16.22
C GLY A 125 11.59 -0.74 -16.93
N GLN A 126 10.70 0.00 -16.26
CA GLN A 126 9.45 0.53 -16.82
C GLN A 126 9.45 2.06 -16.78
N PRO A 127 10.03 2.76 -17.78
CA PRO A 127 10.23 4.22 -17.74
C PRO A 127 8.95 5.03 -17.49
N ALA A 128 7.79 4.53 -17.92
CA ALA A 128 6.50 5.18 -17.67
C ALA A 128 6.02 5.05 -16.21
N TRP A 129 6.55 4.11 -15.43
CA TRP A 129 6.12 3.81 -14.06
C TRP A 129 7.11 4.30 -13.01
N GLU A 130 8.41 4.23 -13.27
CA GLU A 130 9.45 4.61 -12.32
C GLU A 130 9.24 5.97 -11.65
N PRO A 131 8.86 7.06 -12.39
CA PRO A 131 8.64 8.35 -11.77
C PRO A 131 7.44 8.37 -10.80
N ARG A 132 6.51 7.41 -10.92
CA ARG A 132 5.30 7.34 -10.10
C ARG A 132 5.54 6.65 -8.76
N GLY A 133 6.53 5.74 -8.67
CA GLY A 133 6.87 5.00 -7.44
C GLY A 133 7.70 3.78 -7.76
N ALA A 134 8.44 3.26 -6.77
CA ALA A 134 9.38 2.17 -6.97
C ALA A 134 8.74 0.78 -7.03
N VAL A 135 7.52 0.63 -6.51
CA VAL A 135 6.72 -0.60 -6.58
C VAL A 135 5.34 -0.25 -7.08
N VAL A 136 4.79 -1.05 -7.98
CA VAL A 136 3.41 -0.95 -8.44
C VAL A 136 2.58 -2.13 -7.90
N VAL A 137 1.43 -1.82 -7.32
CA VAL A 137 0.36 -2.77 -6.97
C VAL A 137 -0.58 -2.80 -8.17
N ASP A 138 -0.49 -3.86 -8.95
CA ASP A 138 -1.15 -3.99 -10.26
C ASP A 138 -2.42 -4.85 -10.16
N TYR A 139 -3.58 -4.24 -10.25
CA TYR A 139 -4.88 -4.91 -10.24
C TYR A 139 -5.33 -5.46 -11.60
N PHE A 140 -4.57 -5.22 -12.66
CA PHE A 140 -4.78 -5.92 -13.94
C PHE A 140 -4.40 -7.40 -13.83
N ARG A 141 -3.62 -7.74 -12.80
CA ARG A 141 -3.09 -9.08 -12.57
C ARG A 141 -3.62 -9.62 -11.24
N VAL A 142 -3.93 -10.89 -11.21
CA VAL A 142 -4.26 -11.63 -10.01
C VAL A 142 -3.22 -12.72 -9.77
N PRO A 143 -3.10 -13.26 -8.54
CA PRO A 143 -2.22 -14.40 -8.29
C PRO A 143 -2.45 -15.55 -9.29
N ASP A 144 -1.37 -16.03 -9.88
CA ASP A 144 -1.32 -17.14 -10.84
C ASP A 144 -0.72 -18.41 -10.23
N ALA A 145 -0.50 -18.41 -8.91
CA ALA A 145 0.01 -19.54 -8.14
C ALA A 145 -0.67 -19.56 -6.75
N ALA A 146 -0.28 -20.52 -5.92
CA ALA A 146 -0.85 -20.70 -4.59
C ALA A 146 -0.69 -19.44 -3.71
N VAL A 147 -1.76 -19.09 -3.03
CA VAL A 147 -1.82 -17.99 -2.04
C VAL A 147 -1.88 -18.57 -0.62
N PRO A 148 -1.65 -17.77 0.43
CA PRO A 148 -1.78 -18.22 1.81
C PRO A 148 -3.10 -18.91 2.10
N ALA A 149 -3.06 -19.92 2.96
CA ALA A 149 -4.28 -20.58 3.45
C ALA A 149 -5.19 -19.57 4.17
N GLY A 150 -6.49 -19.69 3.97
CA GLY A 150 -7.49 -18.80 4.58
C GLY A 150 -7.70 -17.47 3.82
N TRP A 151 -6.95 -17.18 2.76
CA TRP A 151 -7.27 -16.06 1.87
C TRP A 151 -8.54 -16.36 1.06
N PRO A 152 -9.31 -15.33 0.66
CA PRO A 152 -10.47 -15.50 -0.20
C PRO A 152 -10.10 -16.24 -1.50
N ARG A 153 -11.09 -16.83 -2.17
CA ARG A 153 -10.87 -17.39 -3.50
C ARG A 153 -10.35 -16.31 -4.46
N VAL A 154 -9.30 -16.63 -5.19
CA VAL A 154 -8.78 -15.73 -6.24
C VAL A 154 -9.78 -15.63 -7.37
N VAL A 155 -10.20 -14.39 -7.65
CA VAL A 155 -11.12 -14.07 -8.75
C VAL A 155 -10.59 -12.86 -9.52
N PRO A 156 -10.75 -12.81 -10.85
CA PRO A 156 -10.35 -11.64 -11.64
C PRO A 156 -11.12 -10.38 -11.25
N ASN A 157 -10.43 -9.24 -11.22
CA ASN A 157 -11.02 -7.94 -10.89
C ASN A 157 -12.02 -7.41 -11.95
N SER A 158 -12.13 -8.10 -13.08
CA SER A 158 -13.15 -7.84 -14.13
C SER A 158 -14.51 -8.46 -13.81
N ARG A 159 -14.69 -9.12 -12.65
CA ARG A 159 -15.93 -9.78 -12.26
C ARG A 159 -16.61 -9.09 -11.08
N GLY A 160 -17.94 -9.10 -11.06
CA GLY A 160 -18.75 -8.57 -9.96
C GLY A 160 -18.55 -7.06 -9.74
N LEU A 161 -18.87 -6.60 -8.53
CA LEU A 161 -18.78 -5.17 -8.18
C LEU A 161 -17.33 -4.67 -8.07
N GLN A 162 -16.34 -5.55 -7.94
CA GLN A 162 -14.92 -5.15 -7.91
C GLN A 162 -14.45 -4.51 -9.22
N VAL A 163 -15.18 -4.71 -10.33
CA VAL A 163 -14.90 -4.03 -11.62
C VAL A 163 -14.95 -2.51 -11.48
N LEU A 164 -15.83 -1.99 -10.65
CA LEU A 164 -15.97 -0.55 -10.43
C LEU A 164 -14.80 0.04 -9.64
N VAL A 165 -14.21 -0.75 -8.74
CA VAL A 165 -13.19 -0.30 -7.79
C VAL A 165 -11.78 -0.62 -8.30
N TYR A 166 -11.53 -1.88 -8.67
CA TYR A 166 -10.18 -2.40 -8.90
C TYR A 166 -9.82 -2.58 -10.37
N HIS A 167 -10.81 -2.75 -11.25
CA HIS A 167 -10.53 -3.00 -12.66
C HIS A 167 -9.80 -1.81 -13.31
N HIS A 168 -8.72 -2.10 -14.03
CA HIS A 168 -7.84 -1.13 -14.68
C HIS A 168 -7.17 -0.14 -13.72
N THR A 169 -6.99 -0.52 -12.45
CA THR A 169 -6.33 0.30 -11.44
C THR A 169 -4.91 -0.19 -11.18
N ARG A 170 -4.01 0.76 -10.91
CA ARG A 170 -2.66 0.55 -10.37
C ARG A 170 -2.41 1.53 -9.25
N ASP A 171 -1.76 1.05 -8.20
CA ASP A 171 -1.29 1.91 -7.12
C ASP A 171 0.25 1.97 -7.17
N PHE A 172 0.80 3.16 -7.26
CA PHE A 172 2.26 3.37 -7.22
C PHE A 172 2.70 3.74 -5.83
N MET A 173 3.65 2.96 -5.31
CA MET A 173 4.04 2.98 -3.91
C MET A 173 5.41 3.63 -3.72
N ARG A 174 5.52 4.42 -2.64
CA ARG A 174 6.74 5.07 -2.17
C ARG A 174 6.98 4.76 -0.70
N ARG A 175 8.22 4.84 -0.26
CA ARG A 175 8.62 4.60 1.12
C ARG A 175 8.52 5.89 1.94
N LEU A 176 7.96 5.80 3.15
CA LEU A 176 8.07 6.86 4.16
C LEU A 176 9.03 6.46 5.29
N SER A 177 8.98 5.20 5.74
CA SER A 177 9.91 4.65 6.74
C SER A 177 10.01 3.12 6.57
N ARG A 178 10.65 2.43 7.50
CA ARG A 178 10.75 0.96 7.50
C ARG A 178 9.40 0.27 7.53
N HIS A 179 8.43 0.86 8.24
CA HIS A 179 7.12 0.26 8.49
C HIS A 179 5.97 0.99 7.78
N VAL A 180 6.25 2.13 7.14
CA VAL A 180 5.21 2.98 6.56
C VAL A 180 5.49 3.24 5.09
N THR A 181 4.49 2.96 4.28
CA THR A 181 4.50 3.26 2.85
C THR A 181 3.30 4.13 2.48
N ILE A 182 3.40 4.80 1.34
CA ILE A 182 2.34 5.66 0.81
C ILE A 182 2.12 5.35 -0.66
N GLY A 183 0.87 5.31 -1.09
CA GLY A 183 0.49 5.01 -2.45
C GLY A 183 -0.37 6.09 -3.08
N ALA A 184 -0.29 6.18 -4.41
CA ALA A 184 -1.19 6.97 -5.23
C ALA A 184 -1.89 6.07 -6.25
N ALA A 185 -3.21 6.23 -6.38
CA ALA A 185 -4.03 5.42 -7.27
C ALA A 185 -4.12 6.02 -8.67
N TYR A 186 -3.99 5.13 -9.66
CA TYR A 186 -4.15 5.44 -11.08
C TYR A 186 -5.19 4.51 -11.70
N LYS A 187 -6.02 5.03 -12.59
CA LYS A 187 -6.95 4.23 -13.39
C LYS A 187 -6.75 4.53 -14.87
N ASN A 188 -6.61 3.48 -15.68
CA ASN A 188 -6.26 3.63 -17.11
C ASN A 188 -5.06 4.55 -17.32
N GLU A 189 -4.01 4.39 -16.53
CA GLU A 189 -2.75 5.16 -16.52
C GLU A 189 -2.90 6.66 -16.15
N ARG A 190 -4.09 7.10 -15.71
CA ARG A 190 -4.34 8.47 -15.26
C ARG A 190 -4.38 8.54 -13.74
N ALA A 191 -3.69 9.51 -13.16
CA ALA A 191 -3.73 9.76 -11.73
C ALA A 191 -5.15 10.14 -11.28
N LEU A 192 -5.62 9.51 -10.20
CA LEU A 192 -6.95 9.78 -9.65
C LEU A 192 -6.93 10.87 -8.57
N ASP A 193 -5.75 11.39 -8.21
CA ASP A 193 -5.55 12.26 -7.03
C ASP A 193 -6.11 11.62 -5.74
N HIS A 194 -6.05 10.31 -5.65
CA HIS A 194 -6.37 9.52 -4.48
C HIS A 194 -5.10 8.87 -3.94
N TYR A 195 -4.92 9.02 -2.64
CA TYR A 195 -3.75 8.53 -1.90
C TYR A 195 -4.20 7.59 -0.80
N PHE A 196 -3.26 6.79 -0.33
CA PHE A 196 -3.44 6.00 0.87
C PHE A 196 -2.12 5.75 1.55
N VAL A 197 -2.15 5.67 2.87
CA VAL A 197 -1.02 5.23 3.68
C VAL A 197 -1.22 3.80 4.12
N LEU A 198 -0.11 3.08 4.29
CA LEU A 198 -0.08 1.75 4.87
C LEU A 198 0.92 1.73 6.02
N VAL A 199 0.55 1.11 7.12
CA VAL A 199 1.44 0.78 8.22
C VAL A 199 1.49 -0.73 8.36
N ARG A 200 2.70 -1.30 8.27
CA ARG A 200 2.94 -2.73 8.42
C ARG A 200 2.79 -3.12 9.88
N GLU A 201 2.05 -4.19 10.14
CA GLU A 201 1.99 -4.85 11.42
C GLU A 201 3.05 -5.97 11.44
N ASP A 202 4.08 -5.79 12.25
CA ASP A 202 5.15 -6.76 12.46
C ASP A 202 4.75 -7.80 13.50
#